data_e78da35bfebf766b8216e549fa6d91ef
#
_entry.id   e78da35bfebf766b8216e549fa6d91ef
#
_cell.length_a   1.000
_cell.length_b   1.000
_cell.length_c   1.000
_cell.angle_alpha   90.00
_cell.angle_beta   90.00
_cell.angle_gamma   90.00
#
_symmetry.space_group_name_H-M   'P 1'
#
loop_
_entity.id
_entity.type
_entity.pdbx_description
1 polymer ?
#
loop_
_entity_poly.entity_id
_entity_poly.type
_entity_poly.pdbx_seq_one_letter_code
_entity_poly.pdbx_strand_id
1 'polypeptide(L)'
;MNKFYWIPAVGEPKLIESEDSVNKVWHDLMNDPDHHLLFESVHNRIASDIVFLVDERGKLKRHSVNFFASSFYRGFLFGDYIAGDVLIAKIIDVPYIEDDKVLFYEHDIGSLTEHDIRLIQSLLVTYNG
;
A
#
# COMPACT_ATOMS: atom_id res chain seq x y z
N MET A 1 11.26 10.44 8.47
CA MET A 1 9.84 10.13 8.66
C MET A 1 9.34 9.31 7.49
N ASN A 2 8.62 8.23 7.76
CA ASN A 2 8.05 7.38 6.71
C ASN A 2 6.77 8.02 6.16
N LYS A 3 6.53 7.84 4.87
CA LYS A 3 5.37 8.38 4.15
C LYS A 3 4.65 7.28 3.41
N PHE A 4 3.34 7.25 3.57
CA PHE A 4 2.44 6.29 2.92
C PHE A 4 1.21 7.03 2.43
N TYR A 5 0.41 6.41 1.57
CA TYR A 5 -0.84 7.02 1.14
C TYR A 5 -2.01 6.13 1.51
N TRP A 6 -2.95 6.67 2.27
CA TRP A 6 -4.16 5.99 2.72
C TRP A 6 -5.28 6.21 1.72
N ILE A 7 -5.77 5.13 1.15
CA ILE A 7 -6.89 5.15 0.20
C ILE A 7 -8.03 4.35 0.82
N PRO A 8 -8.97 5.01 1.53
CA PRO A 8 -10.11 4.31 2.08
C PRO A 8 -11.09 3.93 0.98
N ALA A 9 -11.85 2.84 1.18
CA ALA A 9 -12.94 2.45 0.27
C ALA A 9 -14.04 3.50 0.26
N VAL A 10 -14.28 4.12 1.42
CA VAL A 10 -15.26 5.22 1.60
C VAL A 10 -14.57 6.32 2.38
N GLY A 11 -14.56 7.54 1.84
CA GLY A 11 -13.94 8.69 2.47
C GLY A 11 -12.75 9.22 1.66
N GLU A 12 -12.06 10.19 2.25
CA GLU A 12 -11.01 10.93 1.57
C GLU A 12 -9.65 10.27 1.69
N PRO A 13 -8.92 10.11 0.57
CA PRO A 13 -7.51 9.72 0.60
C PRO A 13 -6.67 10.74 1.38
N LYS A 14 -5.63 10.27 2.05
CA LYS A 14 -4.72 11.17 2.77
C LYS A 14 -3.30 10.65 2.83
N LEU A 15 -2.36 11.59 2.82
CA LEU A 15 -0.95 11.30 3.06
C LEU A 15 -0.75 11.00 4.55
N ILE A 16 -0.10 9.89 4.85
CA ILE A 16 0.26 9.49 6.21
C ILE A 16 1.76 9.71 6.38
N GLU A 17 2.14 10.45 7.40
CA GLU A 17 3.52 10.64 7.80
C GLU A 17 3.69 10.10 9.21
N SER A 18 4.68 9.22 9.42
CA SER A 18 4.86 8.54 10.71
C SER A 18 6.30 8.11 10.91
N GLU A 19 6.74 8.14 12.16
CA GLU A 19 8.03 7.54 12.56
C GLU A 19 7.93 6.01 12.68
N ASP A 20 6.72 5.46 12.69
CA ASP A 20 6.47 4.04 12.85
C ASP A 20 6.72 3.25 11.55
N SER A 21 6.91 1.94 11.69
CA SER A 21 7.02 1.04 10.56
C SER A 21 5.70 0.92 9.81
N VAL A 22 5.77 0.49 8.56
CA VAL A 22 4.57 0.24 7.74
C VAL A 22 3.60 -0.72 8.42
N ASN A 23 4.12 -1.74 9.08
CA ASN A 23 3.31 -2.74 9.76
C ASN A 23 2.46 -2.11 10.87
N LYS A 24 3.08 -1.28 11.72
CA LYS A 24 2.35 -0.58 12.78
C LYS A 24 1.35 0.42 12.21
N VAL A 25 1.74 1.19 11.21
CA VAL A 25 0.85 2.17 10.57
C VAL A 25 -0.38 1.48 9.97
N TRP A 26 -0.20 0.36 9.26
CA TRP A 26 -1.31 -0.37 8.65
C TRP A 26 -2.28 -0.89 9.72
N HIS A 27 -1.77 -1.51 10.79
CA HIS A 27 -2.63 -2.04 11.86
C HIS A 27 -3.35 -0.94 12.64
N ASP A 28 -2.70 0.20 12.87
CA ASP A 28 -3.33 1.36 13.52
C ASP A 28 -4.47 1.91 12.66
N LEU A 29 -4.25 2.06 11.35
CA LEU A 29 -5.28 2.55 10.41
C LEU A 29 -6.46 1.59 10.29
N MET A 30 -6.20 0.28 10.42
CA MET A 30 -7.24 -0.75 10.39
C MET A 30 -7.93 -0.97 11.74
N ASN A 31 -7.60 -0.17 12.76
CA ASN A 31 -8.10 -0.33 14.14
C ASN A 31 -7.81 -1.73 14.71
N ASP A 32 -6.62 -2.23 14.47
CA ASP A 32 -6.18 -3.57 14.85
C ASP A 32 -4.91 -3.51 15.72
N PRO A 33 -4.98 -2.93 16.94
CA PRO A 33 -3.80 -2.72 17.78
C PRO A 33 -3.12 -4.02 18.21
N ASP A 34 -3.85 -5.13 18.25
CA ASP A 34 -3.32 -6.44 18.66
C ASP A 34 -2.80 -7.26 17.48
N HIS A 35 -2.77 -6.69 16.27
CA HIS A 35 -2.26 -7.30 15.06
C HIS A 35 -2.92 -8.65 14.73
N HIS A 36 -4.25 -8.75 14.87
CA HIS A 36 -5.01 -9.94 14.51
C HIS A 36 -5.26 -10.07 13.00
N LEU A 37 -5.23 -8.94 12.27
CA LEU A 37 -5.41 -8.92 10.83
C LEU A 37 -4.08 -9.20 10.13
N LEU A 38 -4.16 -9.76 8.94
CA LEU A 38 -3.01 -9.95 8.06
C LEU A 38 -3.23 -9.12 6.80
N PHE A 39 -2.19 -8.43 6.37
CA PHE A 39 -2.24 -7.74 5.10
C PHE A 39 -1.58 -8.56 3.99
N GLU A 40 -2.07 -8.36 2.79
CA GLU A 40 -1.55 -8.92 1.56
C GLU A 40 -1.04 -7.78 0.69
N SER A 41 0.11 -7.99 0.04
CA SER A 41 0.66 -7.04 -0.92
C SER A 41 0.15 -7.39 -2.31
N VAL A 42 -0.48 -6.44 -3.00
CA VAL A 42 -0.97 -6.68 -4.36
C VAL A 42 -0.30 -5.76 -5.36
N HIS A 43 -0.06 -6.29 -6.56
CA HIS A 43 0.53 -5.55 -7.66
C HIS A 43 -0.48 -4.59 -8.29
N ASN A 44 0.03 -3.52 -8.88
CA ASN A 44 -0.77 -2.47 -9.46
C ASN A 44 -0.17 -2.02 -10.79
N ARG A 45 -0.92 -1.15 -11.49
CA ARG A 45 -0.50 -0.57 -12.77
C ARG A 45 0.11 0.83 -12.63
N ILE A 46 0.27 1.32 -11.38
CA ILE A 46 0.89 2.63 -11.13
C ILE A 46 2.40 2.55 -11.36
N ALA A 47 3.06 1.62 -10.66
CA ALA A 47 4.50 1.38 -10.81
C ALA A 47 4.86 0.02 -10.22
N SER A 48 5.92 -0.60 -10.73
CA SER A 48 6.37 -1.93 -10.31
C SER A 48 6.92 -1.96 -8.88
N ASP A 49 7.41 -0.83 -8.37
CA ASP A 49 7.96 -0.71 -7.02
C ASP A 49 6.98 -0.08 -6.01
N ILE A 50 5.75 0.19 -6.43
CA ILE A 50 4.66 0.59 -5.55
C ILE A 50 3.83 -0.64 -5.22
N VAL A 51 3.35 -0.74 -3.99
CA VAL A 51 2.57 -1.87 -3.51
C VAL A 51 1.33 -1.38 -2.78
N PHE A 52 0.22 -2.09 -2.97
CA PHE A 52 -1.02 -1.89 -2.24
C PHE A 52 -1.10 -2.93 -1.11
N LEU A 53 -1.24 -2.46 0.12
CA LEU A 53 -1.41 -3.31 1.29
C LEU A 53 -2.90 -3.36 1.63
N VAL A 54 -3.47 -4.54 1.57
CA VAL A 54 -4.90 -4.78 1.74
C VAL A 54 -5.14 -5.84 2.80
N ASP A 55 -6.33 -5.83 3.42
CA ASP A 55 -6.74 -6.93 4.29
C ASP A 55 -6.96 -8.18 3.42
N GLU A 56 -6.20 -9.24 3.68
CA GLU A 56 -6.30 -10.47 2.87
C GLU A 56 -7.69 -11.09 2.87
N ARG A 57 -8.52 -10.76 3.86
CA ARG A 57 -9.91 -11.24 3.99
C ARG A 57 -10.96 -10.19 3.67
N GLY A 58 -10.58 -9.09 3.01
CA GLY A 58 -11.50 -8.00 2.74
C GLY A 58 -12.79 -8.41 2.04
N LYS A 59 -12.71 -9.27 1.02
CA LYS A 59 -13.89 -9.77 0.29
C LYS A 59 -14.75 -10.69 1.16
N LEU A 60 -14.13 -11.56 1.95
CA LEU A 60 -14.84 -12.47 2.86
C LEU A 60 -15.60 -11.71 3.94
N LYS A 61 -15.08 -10.57 4.37
CA LYS A 61 -15.71 -9.68 5.36
C LYS A 61 -16.75 -8.76 4.72
N ARG A 62 -16.95 -8.83 3.40
CA ARG A 62 -17.87 -7.99 2.64
C ARG A 62 -17.57 -6.49 2.80
N HIS A 63 -16.29 -6.12 2.87
CA HIS A 63 -15.91 -4.70 2.83
C HIS A 63 -16.35 -4.07 1.52
N SER A 64 -16.61 -2.76 1.57
CA SER A 64 -16.94 -2.00 0.37
C SER A 64 -15.83 -2.07 -0.68
N VAL A 65 -16.21 -2.07 -1.95
CA VAL A 65 -15.24 -2.03 -3.05
C VAL A 65 -14.45 -0.73 -2.99
N ASN A 66 -13.14 -0.84 -3.11
CA ASN A 66 -12.26 0.30 -3.23
C ASN A 66 -12.08 0.60 -4.72
N PHE A 67 -12.81 1.58 -5.23
CA PHE A 67 -12.85 1.87 -6.67
C PHE A 67 -11.53 2.40 -7.19
N PHE A 68 -10.87 3.30 -6.47
CA PHE A 68 -9.57 3.82 -6.88
C PHE A 68 -8.54 2.68 -6.96
N ALA A 69 -8.35 1.94 -5.87
CA ALA A 69 -7.37 0.86 -5.83
C ALA A 69 -7.70 -0.24 -6.86
N SER A 70 -8.96 -0.58 -7.02
CA SER A 70 -9.39 -1.59 -7.99
C SER A 70 -9.07 -1.17 -9.43
N SER A 71 -9.22 0.11 -9.77
CA SER A 71 -8.94 0.60 -11.13
C SER A 71 -7.46 0.46 -11.51
N PHE A 72 -6.55 0.45 -10.54
CA PHE A 72 -5.12 0.25 -10.76
C PHE A 72 -4.64 -1.16 -10.44
N TYR A 73 -5.51 -2.02 -9.95
CA TYR A 73 -5.18 -3.40 -9.66
C TYR A 73 -5.14 -4.22 -10.97
N ARG A 74 -4.06 -4.97 -11.18
CA ARG A 74 -3.90 -5.77 -12.40
C ARG A 74 -5.02 -6.79 -12.59
N GLY A 75 -5.50 -7.40 -11.52
CA GLY A 75 -6.59 -8.37 -11.55
C GLY A 75 -7.93 -7.80 -12.02
N PHE A 76 -8.09 -6.47 -12.01
CA PHE A 76 -9.32 -5.81 -12.46
C PHE A 76 -9.64 -6.12 -13.92
N LEU A 77 -8.62 -6.26 -14.75
CA LEU A 77 -8.79 -6.62 -16.17
C LEU A 77 -9.37 -8.02 -16.36
N PHE A 78 -9.32 -8.86 -15.33
CA PHE A 78 -9.84 -10.23 -15.31
C PHE A 78 -11.08 -10.37 -14.42
N GLY A 79 -11.72 -9.25 -14.05
CA GLY A 79 -12.93 -9.25 -13.26
C GLY A 79 -12.72 -9.30 -11.75
N ASP A 80 -11.49 -9.19 -11.28
CA ASP A 80 -11.19 -9.13 -9.85
C ASP A 80 -11.23 -7.69 -9.35
N TYR A 81 -11.28 -7.50 -8.02
CA TYR A 81 -11.36 -6.18 -7.41
C TYR A 81 -10.74 -6.19 -6.02
N ILE A 82 -10.46 -5.00 -5.49
CA ILE A 82 -10.00 -4.80 -4.12
C ILE A 82 -11.17 -4.32 -3.26
N ALA A 83 -11.41 -5.00 -2.15
CA ALA A 83 -12.41 -4.63 -1.16
C ALA A 83 -11.73 -4.12 0.12
N GLY A 84 -12.24 -3.02 0.65
CA GLY A 84 -11.72 -2.40 1.87
C GLY A 84 -10.68 -1.33 1.62
N ASP A 85 -10.10 -0.85 2.71
CA ASP A 85 -9.13 0.24 2.71
C ASP A 85 -7.76 -0.25 2.26
N VAL A 86 -6.99 0.64 1.63
CA VAL A 86 -5.66 0.32 1.09
C VAL A 86 -4.64 1.31 1.62
N LEU A 87 -3.50 0.81 2.04
CA LEU A 87 -2.32 1.63 2.30
C LEU A 87 -1.33 1.43 1.15
N ILE A 88 -0.96 2.51 0.49
CA ILE A 88 0.05 2.47 -0.57
C ILE A 88 1.42 2.70 0.05
N ALA A 89 2.34 1.81 -0.26
CA ALA A 89 3.72 1.84 0.21
C ALA A 89 4.67 1.55 -0.95
N LYS A 90 5.95 1.39 -0.65
CA LYS A 90 6.99 1.15 -1.66
C LYS A 90 7.74 -0.14 -1.36
N ILE A 91 8.07 -0.88 -2.40
CA ILE A 91 9.02 -1.98 -2.31
C ILE A 91 10.42 -1.38 -2.35
N ILE A 92 11.22 -1.67 -1.33
CA ILE A 92 12.59 -1.18 -1.21
C ILE A 92 13.56 -2.37 -1.17
N ASP A 93 14.76 -2.14 -1.68
CA ASP A 93 15.83 -3.13 -1.61
C ASP A 93 16.69 -2.84 -0.39
N VAL A 94 16.83 -3.84 0.48
CA VAL A 94 17.65 -3.75 1.69
C VAL A 94 18.86 -4.64 1.50
N PRO A 95 20.09 -4.11 1.60
CA PRO A 95 21.29 -4.91 1.42
C PRO A 95 21.50 -5.84 2.60
N TYR A 96 21.82 -7.10 2.31
CA TYR A 96 22.33 -8.04 3.29
C TYR A 96 23.84 -7.94 3.30
N ILE A 97 24.41 -7.48 4.42
CA ILE A 97 25.84 -7.21 4.54
C ILE A 97 26.48 -8.24 5.47
N GLU A 98 27.58 -8.83 5.00
CA GLU A 98 28.44 -9.73 5.77
C GLU A 98 29.90 -9.41 5.45
N ASP A 99 30.74 -9.25 6.48
CA ASP A 99 32.17 -8.89 6.35
C ASP A 99 32.37 -7.62 5.48
N ASP A 100 31.56 -6.59 5.72
CA ASP A 100 31.58 -5.31 4.99
C ASP A 100 31.28 -5.42 3.49
N LYS A 101 30.71 -6.55 3.05
CA LYS A 101 30.35 -6.78 1.66
C LYS A 101 28.85 -7.01 1.53
N VAL A 102 28.26 -6.42 0.49
CA VAL A 102 26.88 -6.70 0.11
C VAL A 102 26.85 -8.03 -0.61
N LEU A 103 26.19 -9.03 -0.02
CA LEU A 103 26.05 -10.35 -0.63
C LEU A 103 24.85 -10.43 -1.58
N PHE A 104 23.73 -9.82 -1.16
CA PHE A 104 22.50 -9.78 -1.95
C PHE A 104 21.58 -8.69 -1.39
N TYR A 105 20.48 -8.40 -2.10
CA TYR A 105 19.46 -7.48 -1.66
C TYR A 105 18.18 -8.26 -1.35
N GLU A 106 17.54 -7.90 -0.24
CA GLU A 106 16.21 -8.39 0.12
C GLU A 106 15.19 -7.32 -0.20
N HIS A 107 13.96 -7.73 -0.54
CA HIS A 107 12.85 -6.82 -0.70
C HIS A 107 12.15 -6.59 0.65
N ASP A 108 11.85 -5.35 0.92
CA ASP A 108 11.07 -4.96 2.10
C ASP A 108 10.04 -3.92 1.67
N ILE A 109 9.13 -3.60 2.57
CA ILE A 109 8.11 -2.57 2.33
C ILE A 109 8.47 -1.36 3.17
N GLY A 110 8.54 -0.22 2.51
CA GLY A 110 8.98 1.01 3.16
C GLY A 110 8.25 2.25 2.67
N SER A 111 8.88 3.38 2.95
CA SER A 111 8.33 4.70 2.69
C SER A 111 8.27 5.05 1.20
N LEU A 112 7.18 5.70 0.79
CA LEU A 112 7.09 6.35 -0.51
C LEU A 112 8.09 7.52 -0.59
N THR A 113 8.58 7.79 -1.80
CA THR A 113 9.37 8.97 -2.09
C THR A 113 8.46 10.16 -2.43
N GLU A 114 9.02 11.37 -2.46
CA GLU A 114 8.29 12.55 -2.90
C GLU A 114 7.76 12.41 -4.34
N HIS A 115 8.54 11.77 -5.21
CA HIS A 115 8.12 11.47 -6.58
C HIS A 115 6.89 10.55 -6.60
N ASP A 116 6.91 9.49 -5.80
CA ASP A 116 5.79 8.54 -5.68
C ASP A 116 4.52 9.25 -5.20
N ILE A 117 4.66 10.11 -4.20
CA ILE A 117 3.54 10.87 -3.62
C ILE A 117 2.93 11.79 -4.67
N ARG A 118 3.75 12.51 -5.41
CA ARG A 118 3.24 13.39 -6.49
C ARG A 118 2.53 12.62 -7.57
N LEU A 119 3.04 11.44 -7.92
CA LEU A 119 2.40 10.57 -8.89
C LEU A 119 1.01 10.12 -8.41
N ILE A 120 0.92 9.66 -7.17
CA ILE A 120 -0.35 9.23 -6.57
C ILE A 120 -1.34 10.38 -6.52
N GLN A 121 -0.91 11.55 -6.06
CA GLN A 121 -1.76 12.75 -5.99
C GLN A 121 -2.29 13.16 -7.38
N SER A 122 -1.44 13.08 -8.40
CA SER A 122 -1.82 13.34 -9.78
C SER A 122 -2.92 12.37 -10.26
N LEU A 123 -2.78 11.09 -9.93
CA LEU A 123 -3.76 10.07 -10.29
C LEU A 123 -5.09 10.25 -9.54
N LEU A 124 -5.04 10.66 -8.28
CA LEU A 124 -6.24 10.96 -7.49
C LEU A 124 -7.02 12.12 -8.08
N VAL A 125 -6.36 13.18 -8.51
CA VAL A 125 -7.00 14.32 -9.16
C VAL A 125 -7.66 13.88 -10.47
N THR A 126 -6.97 13.11 -11.29
CA THR A 126 -7.48 12.61 -12.56
C THR A 126 -8.69 11.69 -12.35
N TYR A 127 -8.61 10.80 -11.35
CA TYR A 127 -9.68 9.85 -11.05
C TYR A 127 -10.96 10.54 -10.54
N ASN A 128 -10.81 11.57 -9.72
CA ASN A 128 -11.94 12.30 -9.12
C ASN A 128 -12.41 13.50 -9.96
N GLY A 129 -11.63 13.85 -10.94
CA GLY A 129 -11.92 14.97 -11.81
C GLY A 129 -12.62 14.59 -13.08
#